data_9f6a380a3093960801e6d5858b056360
#
_entry.id   9f6a380a3093960801e6d5858b056360
#
_cell.length_a   1.000
_cell.length_b   1.000
_cell.length_c   1.000
_cell.angle_alpha   90.00
_cell.angle_beta   90.00
_cell.angle_gamma   90.00
#
_symmetry.space_group_name_H-M   'P 1'
#
loop_
_entity.id
_entity.type
_entity.pdbx_description
1 polymer ?
#
loop_
_entity_poly.entity_id
_entity_poly.type
_entity_poly.pdbx_seq_one_letter_code
_entity_poly.pdbx_strand_id
1 'polypeptide(L)'
;VSAHGYIKEPASRAYMGSLEKQIIGWTAAAQKYGSVIDSPQSVEGPKGFPSAGPPDGKIASANGGSGQIDFGLDRQTADYWVKQNIHGGLNTFTWHYTAPHATSKWHYYITKKGWNPNKPLTRDEFELIGTVDHDGSKADTNLSHKIYVPTDRTGYHVILGVWDVADTSNAFYNVIDVNIK
;
A
#
# COMPACT_ATOMS: atom_id res chain seq x y z
N VAL A 1 17.09 -11.87 -8.78
CA VAL A 1 16.14 -11.04 -9.52
C VAL A 1 15.25 -10.32 -8.55
N SER A 2 15.18 -9.01 -8.64
CA SER A 2 14.32 -8.19 -7.78
C SER A 2 12.92 -8.08 -8.37
N ALA A 3 11.90 -8.16 -7.53
CA ALA A 3 10.54 -7.80 -7.87
C ALA A 3 10.32 -6.33 -7.50
N HIS A 4 9.53 -5.60 -8.29
CA HIS A 4 9.21 -4.20 -8.02
C HIS A 4 7.86 -3.84 -8.64
N GLY A 5 7.03 -3.17 -7.85
CA GLY A 5 5.73 -2.71 -8.32
C GLY A 5 4.99 -1.92 -7.25
N TYR A 6 3.98 -1.18 -7.66
CA TYR A 6 3.16 -0.37 -6.76
C TYR A 6 1.75 -0.22 -7.30
N ILE A 7 0.81 0.12 -6.40
CA ILE A 7 -0.55 0.46 -6.81
C ILE A 7 -0.54 1.90 -7.33
N LYS A 8 -0.91 2.04 -8.60
CA LYS A 8 -0.89 3.34 -9.25
C LYS A 8 -2.26 4.01 -9.22
N GLU A 9 -3.36 3.24 -9.15
CA GLU A 9 -4.70 3.81 -9.13
C GLU A 9 -5.67 2.92 -8.34
N PRO A 10 -6.29 3.47 -7.29
CA PRO A 10 -5.94 4.75 -6.67
C PRO A 10 -4.50 4.73 -6.18
N ALA A 11 -3.82 5.88 -6.23
CA ALA A 11 -2.39 5.94 -5.98
C ALA A 11 -2.03 5.54 -4.54
N SER A 12 -1.06 4.64 -4.39
CA SER A 12 -0.51 4.34 -3.07
C SER A 12 0.14 5.58 -2.46
N ARG A 13 0.28 5.60 -1.15
CA ARG A 13 0.95 6.70 -0.43
C ARG A 13 2.36 6.94 -1.00
N ALA A 14 3.09 5.87 -1.30
CA ALA A 14 4.42 5.96 -1.90
C ALA A 14 4.39 6.60 -3.30
N TYR A 15 3.46 6.16 -4.13
CA TYR A 15 3.32 6.73 -5.48
C TYR A 15 2.80 8.16 -5.45
N MET A 16 1.94 8.49 -4.51
CA MET A 16 1.50 9.88 -4.28
C MET A 16 2.70 10.80 -4.02
N GLY A 17 3.71 10.31 -3.29
CA GLY A 17 4.95 11.04 -3.09
C GLY A 17 5.69 11.33 -4.39
N SER A 18 5.73 10.36 -5.30
CA SER A 18 6.33 10.56 -6.62
C SER A 18 5.54 11.56 -7.46
N LEU A 19 4.21 11.56 -7.37
CA LEU A 19 3.36 12.54 -8.05
C LEU A 19 3.55 13.95 -7.47
N GLU A 20 3.55 14.08 -6.15
CA GLU A 20 3.77 15.36 -5.49
C GLU A 20 5.15 15.94 -5.78
N LYS A 21 6.17 15.12 -5.95
CA LYS A 21 7.50 15.56 -6.35
C LYS A 21 7.47 16.41 -7.62
N GLN A 22 6.60 16.09 -8.56
CA GLN A 22 6.44 16.83 -9.80
C GLN A 22 5.84 18.24 -9.58
N ILE A 23 5.16 18.45 -8.45
CA ILE A 23 4.42 19.69 -8.16
C ILE A 23 5.18 20.57 -7.19
N ILE A 24 5.66 19.99 -6.07
CA ILE A 24 6.30 20.75 -4.97
C ILE A 24 7.83 20.65 -4.98
N GLY A 25 8.39 19.87 -5.89
CA GLY A 25 9.83 19.65 -6.01
C GLY A 25 10.35 18.53 -5.11
N TRP A 26 11.57 18.09 -5.40
CA TRP A 26 12.16 16.92 -4.75
C TRP A 26 12.36 17.14 -3.24
N THR A 27 12.93 18.28 -2.85
CA THR A 27 13.26 18.54 -1.45
C THR A 27 12.04 18.51 -0.55
N ALA A 28 10.97 19.21 -0.93
CA ALA A 28 9.73 19.25 -0.13
C ALA A 28 9.05 17.90 -0.10
N ALA A 29 9.02 17.18 -1.22
CA ALA A 29 8.43 15.84 -1.28
C ALA A 29 9.24 14.84 -0.44
N ALA A 30 10.57 14.90 -0.49
CA ALA A 30 11.45 14.04 0.31
C ALA A 30 11.29 14.28 1.81
N GLN A 31 11.08 15.53 2.22
CA GLN A 31 10.81 15.84 3.64
C GLN A 31 9.50 15.23 4.13
N LYS A 32 8.50 15.15 3.26
CA LYS A 32 7.19 14.60 3.62
C LYS A 32 7.14 13.07 3.53
N TYR A 33 7.66 12.49 2.47
CA TYR A 33 7.50 11.07 2.13
C TYR A 33 8.77 10.25 2.36
N GLY A 34 9.94 10.89 2.44
CA GLY A 34 11.22 10.22 2.47
C GLY A 34 11.71 9.84 1.07
N SER A 35 12.73 9.03 0.99
CA SER A 35 13.41 8.67 -0.27
C SER A 35 12.54 7.82 -1.22
N VAL A 36 11.40 7.33 -0.74
CA VAL A 36 10.47 6.51 -1.54
C VAL A 36 9.93 7.24 -2.77
N ILE A 37 9.98 8.57 -2.79
CA ILE A 37 9.54 9.36 -3.93
C ILE A 37 10.31 9.03 -5.23
N ASP A 38 11.52 8.49 -5.10
CA ASP A 38 12.33 8.07 -6.25
C ASP A 38 12.18 6.56 -6.54
N SER A 39 11.51 5.81 -5.66
CA SER A 39 11.36 4.37 -5.81
C SER A 39 10.06 3.84 -5.18
N PRO A 40 8.88 4.32 -5.63
CA PRO A 40 7.60 3.87 -5.06
C PRO A 40 7.34 2.38 -5.25
N GLN A 41 8.07 1.74 -6.16
CA GLN A 41 7.99 0.33 -6.46
C GLN A 41 8.71 -0.56 -5.45
N SER A 42 9.42 0.01 -4.46
CA SER A 42 10.36 -0.73 -3.61
C SER A 42 9.91 -0.90 -2.17
N VAL A 43 8.61 -0.80 -1.89
CA VAL A 43 8.08 -0.94 -0.53
C VAL A 43 7.87 -2.43 -0.25
N GLU A 44 8.95 -3.09 0.08
CA GLU A 44 9.07 -4.53 0.20
C GLU A 44 9.36 -4.95 1.64
N GLY A 45 8.73 -6.04 2.09
CA GLY A 45 8.93 -6.59 3.41
C GLY A 45 8.57 -8.08 3.47
N PRO A 46 8.67 -8.72 4.64
CA PRO A 46 8.39 -10.15 4.75
C PRO A 46 6.92 -10.46 4.51
N LYS A 47 6.67 -11.64 3.94
CA LYS A 47 5.31 -12.19 3.73
C LYS A 47 4.64 -12.56 5.04
N GLY A 48 3.36 -12.89 4.95
CA GLY A 48 2.60 -13.50 6.02
C GLY A 48 1.64 -12.58 6.75
N PHE A 49 1.48 -11.35 6.26
CA PHE A 49 0.52 -10.43 6.85
C PHE A 49 -0.90 -11.04 6.86
N PRO A 50 -1.67 -10.93 7.95
CA PRO A 50 -1.41 -10.16 9.16
C PRO A 50 -0.67 -10.91 10.29
N SER A 51 -0.50 -12.23 10.22
CA SER A 51 0.11 -12.99 11.32
C SER A 51 1.63 -12.79 11.39
N ALA A 52 2.24 -12.38 10.29
CA ALA A 52 3.63 -11.99 10.16
C ALA A 52 3.70 -10.71 9.34
N GLY A 53 4.81 -10.44 8.69
CA GLY A 53 4.96 -9.22 7.88
C GLY A 53 5.68 -8.12 8.65
N PRO A 54 5.59 -6.86 8.17
CA PRO A 54 6.22 -5.74 8.86
C PRO A 54 5.64 -5.56 10.27
N PRO A 55 6.44 -5.09 11.23
CA PRO A 55 5.94 -4.85 12.57
C PRO A 55 4.91 -3.72 12.60
N ASP A 56 4.06 -3.72 13.63
CA ASP A 56 3.09 -2.64 13.85
C ASP A 56 3.81 -1.29 13.93
N GLY A 57 3.20 -0.27 13.35
CA GLY A 57 3.79 1.06 13.22
C GLY A 57 4.73 1.20 12.02
N LYS A 58 5.06 0.10 11.34
CA LYS A 58 5.96 0.07 10.17
C LYS A 58 5.30 -0.55 8.93
N ILE A 59 3.99 -0.69 8.94
CA ILE A 59 3.26 -1.36 7.85
C ILE A 59 3.35 -0.56 6.55
N ALA A 60 3.13 0.75 6.61
CA ALA A 60 3.12 1.60 5.42
C ALA A 60 4.47 1.63 4.69
N SER A 61 5.57 1.56 5.42
CA SER A 61 6.93 1.54 4.86
C SER A 61 7.46 0.14 4.61
N ALA A 62 6.72 -0.91 5.01
CA ALA A 62 7.19 -2.30 5.06
C ALA A 62 8.49 -2.42 5.88
N ASN A 63 8.69 -1.53 6.85
CA ASN A 63 9.92 -1.40 7.64
C ASN A 63 11.16 -1.10 6.78
N GLY A 64 10.98 -0.51 5.60
CA GLY A 64 12.07 -0.02 4.77
C GLY A 64 13.19 -1.05 4.54
N GLY A 65 12.86 -2.25 4.04
CA GLY A 65 13.87 -3.30 3.85
C GLY A 65 14.52 -3.75 5.16
N SER A 66 13.73 -4.03 6.18
CA SER A 66 14.15 -4.41 7.53
C SER A 66 14.83 -3.27 8.29
N GLY A 67 14.38 -2.04 8.07
CA GLY A 67 14.86 -0.85 8.75
C GLY A 67 16.09 -0.21 8.14
N GLN A 68 16.50 -0.65 6.95
CA GLN A 68 17.70 -0.12 6.30
C GLN A 68 17.42 1.13 5.45
N ILE A 69 16.16 1.35 5.06
CA ILE A 69 15.75 2.47 4.21
C ILE A 69 14.73 3.31 4.98
N ASP A 70 14.96 4.61 5.02
CA ASP A 70 13.98 5.53 5.60
C ASP A 70 12.96 5.92 4.54
N PHE A 71 11.87 5.18 4.48
CA PHE A 71 10.68 5.60 3.78
C PHE A 71 9.79 6.34 4.77
N GLY A 72 9.70 7.64 4.68
CA GLY A 72 8.94 8.47 5.63
C GLY A 72 7.42 8.24 5.63
N LEU A 73 6.98 7.01 5.38
CA LEU A 73 5.57 6.67 5.15
C LEU A 73 4.81 6.30 6.42
N ASP A 74 5.48 6.12 7.55
CA ASP A 74 4.83 5.58 8.75
C ASP A 74 4.15 6.62 9.62
N ARG A 75 4.37 7.89 9.36
CA ARG A 75 3.67 8.95 10.07
C ARG A 75 2.18 8.84 9.82
N GLN A 76 1.39 8.89 10.88
CA GLN A 76 -0.05 8.70 10.77
C GLN A 76 -0.80 9.71 11.62
N THR A 77 -1.47 10.64 10.94
CA THR A 77 -2.44 11.56 11.52
C THR A 77 -3.66 11.67 10.62
N ALA A 78 -4.75 12.22 11.14
CA ALA A 78 -5.97 12.40 10.36
C ALA A 78 -5.79 13.35 9.17
N ASP A 79 -4.79 14.23 9.20
CA ASP A 79 -4.67 15.34 8.25
C ASP A 79 -3.39 15.33 7.40
N TYR A 80 -2.44 14.45 7.70
CA TYR A 80 -1.10 14.56 7.10
C TYR A 80 -1.06 14.14 5.63
N TRP A 81 -1.72 13.03 5.28
CA TRP A 81 -1.65 12.45 3.95
C TRP A 81 -2.76 12.94 3.04
N VAL A 82 -2.43 13.12 1.75
CA VAL A 82 -3.41 13.43 0.71
C VAL A 82 -4.35 12.25 0.54
N LYS A 83 -5.65 12.53 0.57
CA LYS A 83 -6.69 11.50 0.44
C LYS A 83 -7.33 11.57 -0.94
N GLN A 84 -7.60 10.41 -1.51
CA GLN A 84 -8.31 10.29 -2.78
C GLN A 84 -9.76 9.91 -2.52
N ASN A 85 -10.68 10.59 -3.20
CA ASN A 85 -12.11 10.28 -3.06
C ASN A 85 -12.43 8.98 -3.77
N ILE A 86 -13.08 8.07 -3.06
CA ILE A 86 -13.66 6.85 -3.63
C ILE A 86 -15.07 6.67 -3.09
N HIS A 87 -15.81 5.75 -3.67
CA HIS A 87 -17.11 5.32 -3.14
C HIS A 87 -16.99 3.91 -2.56
N GLY A 88 -17.83 3.57 -1.59
CA GLY A 88 -18.01 2.19 -1.18
C GLY A 88 -18.57 1.36 -2.35
N GLY A 89 -18.42 0.06 -2.25
CA GLY A 89 -18.80 -0.87 -3.31
C GLY A 89 -17.61 -1.31 -4.16
N LEU A 90 -17.89 -1.78 -5.36
CA LEU A 90 -16.86 -2.34 -6.22
C LEU A 90 -15.91 -1.24 -6.73
N ASN A 91 -14.63 -1.40 -6.43
CA ASN A 91 -13.56 -0.50 -6.88
C ASN A 91 -12.50 -1.30 -7.63
N THR A 92 -11.83 -0.65 -8.58
CA THR A 92 -10.73 -1.25 -9.33
C THR A 92 -9.40 -0.72 -8.82
N PHE A 93 -8.49 -1.64 -8.46
CA PHE A 93 -7.14 -1.33 -8.03
C PHE A 93 -6.17 -1.77 -9.13
N THR A 94 -5.37 -0.85 -9.63
CA THR A 94 -4.46 -1.12 -10.75
C THR A 94 -3.02 -0.97 -10.30
N TRP A 95 -2.24 -2.01 -10.53
CA TRP A 95 -0.81 -2.04 -10.25
C TRP A 95 -0.01 -1.64 -11.47
N HIS A 96 1.17 -1.08 -11.21
CA HIS A 96 2.23 -0.88 -12.18
C HIS A 96 3.47 -1.63 -11.71
N TYR A 97 4.04 -2.47 -12.56
CA TYR A 97 5.23 -3.25 -12.24
C TYR A 97 6.40 -2.76 -13.07
N THR A 98 7.47 -2.35 -12.39
CA THR A 98 8.74 -2.04 -13.05
C THR A 98 9.58 -3.30 -13.21
N ALA A 99 9.37 -4.29 -12.35
CA ALA A 99 9.94 -5.63 -12.45
C ALA A 99 8.88 -6.63 -12.01
N PRO A 100 8.00 -7.09 -12.91
CA PRO A 100 7.00 -8.09 -12.59
C PRO A 100 7.69 -9.42 -12.22
N HIS A 101 7.10 -10.15 -11.27
CA HIS A 101 7.69 -11.37 -10.75
C HIS A 101 6.62 -12.41 -10.50
N ALA A 102 7.03 -13.67 -10.30
CA ALA A 102 6.15 -14.77 -9.97
C ALA A 102 5.30 -14.41 -8.75
N THR A 103 4.00 -14.61 -8.86
CA THR A 103 3.02 -14.11 -7.89
C THR A 103 2.15 -15.24 -7.37
N SER A 104 1.96 -15.29 -6.05
CA SER A 104 1.03 -16.22 -5.43
C SER A 104 -0.36 -15.62 -5.26
N LYS A 105 -0.45 -14.38 -4.83
CA LYS A 105 -1.73 -13.68 -4.65
C LYS A 105 -1.52 -12.20 -4.37
N TRP A 106 -2.62 -11.43 -4.49
CA TRP A 106 -2.77 -10.10 -3.91
C TRP A 106 -3.88 -10.17 -2.86
N HIS A 107 -3.72 -9.48 -1.74
CA HIS A 107 -4.77 -9.40 -0.74
C HIS A 107 -4.91 -7.98 -0.22
N TYR A 108 -6.15 -7.58 0.05
CA TYR A 108 -6.51 -6.21 0.34
C TYR A 108 -7.21 -6.12 1.68
N TYR A 109 -6.90 -5.07 2.42
CA TYR A 109 -7.41 -4.77 3.75
C TYR A 109 -7.88 -3.33 3.81
N ILE A 110 -8.79 -3.04 4.73
CA ILE A 110 -9.20 -1.68 5.04
C ILE A 110 -9.24 -1.48 6.54
N THR A 111 -9.00 -0.27 7.00
CA THR A 111 -9.15 0.08 8.41
C THR A 111 -10.58 -0.14 8.87
N LYS A 112 -10.73 -0.68 10.08
CA LYS A 112 -12.03 -0.97 10.67
C LYS A 112 -12.80 0.31 10.98
N LYS A 113 -14.12 0.19 11.12
CA LYS A 113 -14.96 1.28 11.61
C LYS A 113 -14.45 1.71 13.00
N GLY A 114 -14.34 3.01 13.21
CA GLY A 114 -13.89 3.55 14.48
C GLY A 114 -12.38 3.45 14.73
N TRP A 115 -11.58 3.14 13.71
CA TRP A 115 -10.12 3.14 13.85
C TRP A 115 -9.60 4.52 14.27
N ASN A 116 -8.40 4.57 14.86
CA ASN A 116 -7.79 5.83 15.27
C ASN A 116 -6.81 6.30 14.19
N PRO A 117 -7.15 7.36 13.42
CA PRO A 117 -6.28 7.84 12.35
C PRO A 117 -5.04 8.60 12.85
N ASN A 118 -4.95 8.86 14.16
CA ASN A 118 -3.87 9.64 14.77
C ASN A 118 -2.86 8.80 15.53
N LYS A 119 -2.81 7.51 15.26
CA LYS A 119 -1.77 6.63 15.81
C LYS A 119 -1.14 5.79 14.68
N PRO A 120 0.08 5.27 14.85
CA PRO A 120 0.70 4.40 13.86
C PRO A 120 -0.19 3.22 13.50
N LEU A 121 -0.16 2.82 12.24
CA LEU A 121 -0.98 1.71 11.74
C LEU A 121 -0.57 0.40 12.39
N THR A 122 -1.56 -0.35 12.87
CA THR A 122 -1.38 -1.67 13.46
C THR A 122 -2.21 -2.69 12.69
N ARG A 123 -1.78 -3.96 12.70
CA ARG A 123 -2.47 -5.03 11.95
C ARG A 123 -3.89 -5.29 12.43
N ASP A 124 -4.15 -5.12 13.71
CA ASP A 124 -5.51 -5.30 14.26
C ASP A 124 -6.47 -4.17 13.92
N GLU A 125 -5.99 -3.06 13.38
CA GLU A 125 -6.88 -2.02 12.83
C GLU A 125 -7.39 -2.36 11.44
N PHE A 126 -6.85 -3.39 10.78
CA PHE A 126 -7.22 -3.79 9.43
C PHE A 126 -8.12 -5.00 9.41
N GLU A 127 -9.00 -5.05 8.43
CA GLU A 127 -9.80 -6.25 8.11
C GLU A 127 -9.68 -6.58 6.63
N LEU A 128 -9.68 -7.85 6.31
CA LEU A 128 -9.58 -8.35 4.94
C LEU A 128 -10.83 -8.00 4.15
N ILE A 129 -10.67 -7.45 2.95
CA ILE A 129 -11.78 -7.13 2.04
C ILE A 129 -11.73 -7.87 0.71
N GLY A 130 -10.64 -8.51 0.38
CA GLY A 130 -10.57 -9.33 -0.82
C GLY A 130 -9.22 -9.97 -1.06
N THR A 131 -9.22 -11.09 -1.74
CA THR A 131 -8.03 -11.82 -2.17
C THR A 131 -8.15 -12.17 -3.64
N VAL A 132 -7.08 -11.94 -4.38
CA VAL A 132 -6.96 -12.34 -5.78
C VAL A 132 -5.84 -13.36 -5.86
N ASP A 133 -6.20 -14.63 -6.05
CA ASP A 133 -5.22 -15.70 -6.20
C ASP A 133 -4.58 -15.65 -7.58
N HIS A 134 -3.35 -16.14 -7.67
CA HIS A 134 -2.61 -16.21 -8.92
C HIS A 134 -1.91 -17.57 -9.04
N ASP A 135 -1.48 -17.89 -10.24
CA ASP A 135 -0.98 -19.24 -10.58
C ASP A 135 0.54 -19.37 -10.53
N GLY A 136 1.24 -18.41 -9.95
CA GLY A 136 2.70 -18.39 -9.91
C GLY A 136 3.35 -17.74 -11.11
N SER A 137 2.57 -17.31 -12.11
CA SER A 137 3.09 -16.55 -13.24
C SER A 137 3.39 -15.09 -12.85
N LYS A 138 3.95 -14.33 -13.78
CA LYS A 138 4.32 -12.94 -13.52
C LYS A 138 3.10 -12.08 -13.18
N ALA A 139 3.28 -11.13 -12.30
CA ALA A 139 2.23 -10.26 -11.79
C ALA A 139 1.54 -9.44 -12.88
N ASP A 140 2.26 -9.07 -13.94
CA ASP A 140 1.74 -8.22 -15.02
C ASP A 140 0.71 -8.92 -15.92
N THR A 141 0.45 -10.19 -15.73
CA THR A 141 -0.68 -10.88 -16.38
C THR A 141 -2.02 -10.56 -15.74
N ASN A 142 -2.03 -9.90 -14.57
CA ASN A 142 -3.25 -9.46 -13.89
C ASN A 142 -3.02 -8.11 -13.21
N LEU A 143 -3.12 -7.02 -13.98
CA LEU A 143 -2.78 -5.66 -13.52
C LEU A 143 -3.88 -5.02 -12.67
N SER A 144 -5.14 -5.35 -12.91
CA SER A 144 -6.27 -4.67 -12.29
C SER A 144 -7.15 -5.65 -11.54
N HIS A 145 -7.47 -5.30 -10.30
CA HIS A 145 -8.28 -6.14 -9.42
C HIS A 145 -9.53 -5.39 -8.99
N LYS A 146 -10.68 -6.04 -9.09
CA LYS A 146 -11.95 -5.51 -8.59
C LYS A 146 -12.16 -6.01 -7.17
N ILE A 147 -12.21 -5.08 -6.23
CA ILE A 147 -12.35 -5.37 -4.79
C ILE A 147 -13.55 -4.61 -4.26
N TYR A 148 -14.38 -5.29 -3.47
CA TYR A 148 -15.53 -4.67 -2.85
C TYR A 148 -15.09 -3.93 -1.58
N VAL A 149 -15.19 -2.60 -1.62
CA VAL A 149 -14.94 -1.75 -0.44
C VAL A 149 -16.24 -1.68 0.36
N PRO A 150 -16.21 -1.99 1.67
CA PRO A 150 -17.43 -1.97 2.49
C PRO A 150 -18.17 -0.64 2.40
N THR A 151 -19.50 -0.73 2.40
CA THR A 151 -20.40 0.44 2.29
C THR A 151 -20.88 0.94 3.65
N ASP A 152 -20.40 0.33 4.74
CA ASP A 152 -20.81 0.62 6.11
C ASP A 152 -19.95 1.69 6.81
N ARG A 153 -19.05 2.34 6.06
CA ARG A 153 -18.16 3.38 6.60
C ARG A 153 -17.94 4.49 5.59
N THR A 154 -17.65 5.69 6.10
CA THR A 154 -17.38 6.89 5.30
C THR A 154 -16.20 7.65 5.88
N GLY A 155 -15.71 8.64 5.13
CA GLY A 155 -14.59 9.48 5.55
C GLY A 155 -13.25 8.81 5.35
N TYR A 156 -12.27 9.24 6.16
CA TYR A 156 -10.89 8.78 6.03
C TYR A 156 -10.72 7.33 6.46
N HIS A 157 -10.21 6.53 5.54
CA HIS A 157 -9.76 5.16 5.79
C HIS A 157 -8.45 4.90 5.05
N VAL A 158 -7.69 3.92 5.51
CA VAL A 158 -6.50 3.45 4.82
C VAL A 158 -6.80 2.06 4.25
N ILE A 159 -6.54 1.89 2.97
CA ILE A 159 -6.59 0.58 2.31
C ILE A 159 -5.15 0.09 2.18
N LEU A 160 -4.94 -1.18 2.47
CA LEU A 160 -3.65 -1.85 2.30
C LEU A 160 -3.77 -2.91 1.22
N GLY A 161 -2.95 -2.79 0.17
CA GLY A 161 -2.80 -3.84 -0.82
C GLY A 161 -1.46 -4.54 -0.62
N VAL A 162 -1.48 -5.86 -0.59
CA VAL A 162 -0.29 -6.69 -0.40
C VAL A 162 -0.10 -7.58 -1.62
N TRP A 163 1.07 -7.52 -2.23
CA TRP A 163 1.46 -8.37 -3.35
C TRP A 163 2.47 -9.41 -2.86
N ASP A 164 2.04 -10.67 -2.77
CA ASP A 164 2.89 -11.79 -2.34
C ASP A 164 3.67 -12.35 -3.52
N VAL A 165 4.98 -12.22 -3.47
CA VAL A 165 5.87 -12.82 -4.48
C VAL A 165 5.96 -14.33 -4.21
N ALA A 166 5.80 -15.15 -5.26
CA ALA A 166 5.65 -16.60 -5.08
C ALA A 166 6.95 -17.29 -4.66
N ASP A 167 8.09 -16.87 -5.22
CA ASP A 167 9.38 -17.56 -5.09
C ASP A 167 10.39 -16.81 -4.22
N THR A 168 9.93 -15.86 -3.42
CA THR A 168 10.73 -15.20 -2.38
C THR A 168 10.00 -15.22 -1.05
N SER A 169 10.68 -14.85 0.02
CA SER A 169 10.07 -14.70 1.35
C SER A 169 9.36 -13.35 1.53
N ASN A 170 9.29 -12.53 0.48
CA ASN A 170 8.85 -11.14 0.59
C ASN A 170 7.52 -10.87 -0.11
N ALA A 171 6.93 -9.75 0.27
CA ALA A 171 5.73 -9.17 -0.30
C ALA A 171 5.91 -7.66 -0.41
N PHE A 172 5.08 -7.02 -1.23
CA PHE A 172 5.05 -5.56 -1.36
C PHE A 172 3.83 -5.01 -0.66
N TYR A 173 4.02 -3.97 0.13
CA TYR A 173 3.00 -3.37 0.99
C TYR A 173 2.69 -1.97 0.52
N ASN A 174 1.45 -1.74 0.09
CA ASN A 174 1.03 -0.45 -0.42
C ASN A 174 -0.20 0.02 0.33
N VAL A 175 -0.07 1.11 1.07
CA VAL A 175 -1.22 1.77 1.71
C VAL A 175 -1.74 2.88 0.81
N ILE A 176 -3.06 3.07 0.84
CA ILE A 176 -3.77 4.09 0.07
C ILE A 176 -4.63 4.89 1.03
N ASP A 177 -4.45 6.21 1.01
CA ASP A 177 -5.28 7.11 1.82
C ASP A 177 -6.52 7.49 1.03
N VAL A 178 -7.69 7.11 1.52
CA VAL A 178 -8.96 7.35 0.83
C VAL A 178 -9.95 8.13 1.68
N ASN A 179 -10.78 8.90 1.01
CA ASN A 179 -11.94 9.52 1.61
C ASN A 179 -13.17 8.85 0.98
N ILE A 180 -13.87 8.03 1.76
CA ILE A 180 -15.03 7.28 1.28
C ILE A 180 -16.25 8.19 1.33
N LYS A 181 -16.80 8.43 0.18
CA LYS A 181 -17.99 9.28 -0.01
C LYS A 181 -19.28 8.49 0.18
#